data_0d72d5f50f92cd4c6cbac56fc6866afe
#
_entry.id   0d72d5f50f92cd4c6cbac56fc6866afe
#
_cell.length_a   1.000
_cell.length_b   1.000
_cell.length_c   1.000
_cell.angle_alpha   90.00
_cell.angle_beta   90.00
_cell.angle_gamma   90.00
#
_symmetry.space_group_name_H-M   'P 1'
#
loop_
_entity.id
_entity.type
_entity.pdbx_description
1 polymer ?
#
loop_
_entity_poly.entity_id
_entity_poly.type
_entity_poly.pdbx_seq_one_letter_code
_entity_poly.pdbx_strand_id
1 'polypeptide(L)'
;MAVLSDRDIRAAVQSGRVRIDPYDADCLQPSSVDLHLDADFRVFRNNRYPYIDVRAPQPDLTELVSIAEDEPFILHPNEFVLGQTLEWVELPDDLVARLEGKALALDTPVPTPLGWRTMGDLAPGDPVFDETGAPTVVVAATPPMLGRPCREVIFSDGQRVVADASHQWVTVDKNGRRYGRVRAGIRTTDEIARTIRVGGELNHHIPLAGPAHYPARLDLPIEPYTLGAWLGDGTTTKAEITCCDVEILEQISGDGFAVRRLAYAPHLYRIGGTGHTRDVTSGRYVRNGSLSSRLRELGMMDGKYVPRAYLEAGVGQRLALLQGLMDTDGFVHHVAGRCEFTSINKGLADGVVELAASLGFRPVKSVGRAMLNGIDHGAKHRVEFTPDRPVFRLTRKLARQKPASARFHRFRSIDVVREVASVPVRCIEVASPLGMFLVSRSFIPTHNSSLGRLGLLIHSTAGYVDPGWKGNLTLELSNVANLPIALYRGMKIGQISFFKMSSAVERPYGSRELGSKYQGQSSPTESQFFRDFEADRRGAAKGGPRRS
;
A
#
# COMPACT_ATOMS: atom_id res chain seq x y z
N MET A 1 20.68 -14.30 8.07
CA MET A 1 19.81 -14.97 9.07
C MET A 1 18.75 -15.77 8.33
N ALA A 2 18.51 -17.04 8.68
CA ALA A 2 17.45 -17.85 8.09
C ALA A 2 16.25 -17.88 9.06
N VAL A 3 15.06 -17.59 8.56
CA VAL A 3 13.80 -17.75 9.31
C VAL A 3 13.47 -19.23 9.40
N LEU A 4 13.04 -19.72 10.56
CA LEU A 4 12.57 -21.09 10.70
C LEU A 4 11.23 -21.27 9.98
N SER A 5 11.09 -22.38 9.24
CA SER A 5 9.81 -22.80 8.67
C SER A 5 8.93 -23.45 9.76
N ASP A 6 7.63 -23.63 9.45
CA ASP A 6 6.70 -24.37 10.31
C ASP A 6 7.23 -25.76 10.72
N ARG A 7 7.84 -26.47 9.79
CA ARG A 7 8.49 -27.76 10.03
C ARG A 7 9.64 -27.62 11.04
N ASP A 8 10.50 -26.60 10.85
CA ASP A 8 11.65 -26.39 11.71
C ASP A 8 11.25 -25.86 13.08
N ILE A 9 10.21 -25.01 13.16
CA ILE A 9 9.60 -24.55 14.42
C ILE A 9 9.02 -25.75 15.17
N ARG A 10 8.23 -26.59 14.50
CA ARG A 10 7.65 -27.80 15.11
C ARG A 10 8.75 -28.72 15.64
N ALA A 11 9.81 -28.96 14.86
CA ALA A 11 10.94 -29.78 15.30
C ALA A 11 11.67 -29.16 16.49
N ALA A 12 11.86 -27.83 16.51
CA ALA A 12 12.48 -27.12 17.62
C ALA A 12 11.64 -27.18 18.92
N VAL A 13 10.32 -27.08 18.81
CA VAL A 13 9.41 -27.22 19.96
C VAL A 13 9.37 -28.68 20.44
N GLN A 14 9.23 -29.65 19.54
CA GLN A 14 9.20 -31.08 19.89
C GLN A 14 10.51 -31.57 20.54
N SER A 15 11.64 -31.04 20.13
CA SER A 15 12.95 -31.36 20.74
C SER A 15 13.23 -30.61 22.05
N GLY A 16 12.35 -29.70 22.47
CA GLY A 16 12.55 -28.82 23.62
C GLY A 16 13.60 -27.73 23.42
N ARG A 17 14.07 -27.52 22.19
CA ARG A 17 15.02 -26.49 21.86
C ARG A 17 14.42 -25.08 21.94
N VAL A 18 13.16 -24.94 21.54
CA VAL A 18 12.31 -23.79 21.80
C VAL A 18 11.15 -24.27 22.67
N ARG A 19 10.88 -23.59 23.78
CA ARG A 19 9.72 -23.86 24.59
C ARG A 19 8.69 -22.75 24.40
N ILE A 20 7.47 -23.15 24.10
CA ILE A 20 6.28 -22.29 24.11
C ILE A 20 5.27 -23.03 24.98
N ASP A 21 4.78 -22.41 26.03
CA ASP A 21 3.91 -23.07 27.00
C ASP A 21 2.78 -22.12 27.47
N PRO A 22 1.51 -22.41 27.18
CA PRO A 22 1.02 -23.57 26.43
C PRO A 22 1.34 -23.48 24.92
N TYR A 23 1.59 -24.63 24.27
CA TYR A 23 1.78 -24.69 22.83
C TYR A 23 0.55 -25.31 22.16
N ASP A 24 -0.05 -24.56 21.24
CA ASP A 24 -1.12 -25.03 20.40
C ASP A 24 -0.59 -25.20 18.95
N ALA A 25 -0.70 -26.41 18.41
CA ALA A 25 -0.26 -26.72 17.05
C ALA A 25 -1.11 -26.00 15.99
N ASP A 26 -2.35 -25.63 16.27
CA ASP A 26 -3.23 -24.89 15.36
C ASP A 26 -2.81 -23.39 15.25
N CYS A 27 -2.00 -22.93 16.18
CA CYS A 27 -1.38 -21.60 16.15
C CYS A 27 -0.08 -21.53 15.35
N LEU A 28 0.42 -22.69 14.86
CA LEU A 28 1.63 -22.73 14.04
C LEU A 28 1.33 -22.25 12.64
N GLN A 29 1.95 -21.13 12.28
CA GLN A 29 1.91 -20.51 10.96
C GLN A 29 3.15 -20.93 10.14
N PRO A 30 3.22 -20.73 8.81
CA PRO A 30 4.33 -21.20 7.97
C PRO A 30 5.73 -20.73 8.40
N SER A 31 5.84 -19.62 9.15
CA SER A 31 7.13 -19.07 9.61
C SER A 31 7.06 -18.42 10.99
N SER A 32 5.96 -18.62 11.72
CA SER A 32 5.70 -17.99 13.02
C SER A 32 4.73 -18.83 13.84
N VAL A 33 4.52 -18.43 15.09
CA VAL A 33 3.49 -18.96 15.98
C VAL A 33 2.62 -17.80 16.44
N ASP A 34 1.28 -17.94 16.37
CA ASP A 34 0.36 -16.98 16.96
C ASP A 34 0.49 -17.04 18.49
N LEU A 35 0.51 -15.89 19.14
CA LEU A 35 0.53 -15.72 20.58
C LEU A 35 -0.79 -15.11 21.06
N HIS A 36 -1.19 -15.43 22.29
CA HIS A 36 -2.43 -15.01 22.90
C HIS A 36 -2.19 -14.01 24.02
N LEU A 37 -3.20 -13.16 24.26
CA LEU A 37 -3.21 -12.19 25.36
C LEU A 37 -3.56 -12.89 26.67
N ASP A 38 -2.84 -12.57 27.74
CA ASP A 38 -3.15 -13.03 29.09
C ASP A 38 -4.15 -12.08 29.79
N ALA A 39 -4.52 -12.44 31.02
CA ALA A 39 -5.49 -11.73 31.84
C ALA A 39 -4.92 -10.47 32.53
N ASP A 40 -3.60 -10.37 32.65
CA ASP A 40 -2.94 -9.35 33.44
C ASP A 40 -2.53 -8.11 32.64
N PHE A 41 -2.90 -6.94 33.17
CA PHE A 41 -2.59 -5.64 32.58
C PHE A 41 -1.99 -4.70 33.63
N ARG A 42 -1.01 -3.86 33.22
CA ARG A 42 -0.56 -2.73 34.03
C ARG A 42 -1.07 -1.44 33.44
N VAL A 43 -1.88 -0.72 34.23
CA VAL A 43 -2.49 0.56 33.88
C VAL A 43 -1.69 1.68 34.53
N PHE A 44 -1.37 2.73 33.76
CA PHE A 44 -0.64 3.89 34.26
C PHE A 44 -1.51 4.78 35.14
N ARG A 45 -1.04 5.11 36.33
CA ARG A 45 -1.68 6.03 37.28
C ARG A 45 -1.24 7.47 37.01
N ASN A 46 -1.83 8.09 35.98
CA ASN A 46 -1.45 9.42 35.51
C ASN A 46 -1.61 10.55 36.55
N ASN A 47 -2.28 10.30 37.67
CA ASN A 47 -2.49 11.24 38.76
C ASN A 47 -1.43 11.15 39.87
N ARG A 48 -0.51 10.20 39.83
CA ARG A 48 0.50 9.99 40.87
C ARG A 48 1.74 10.81 40.67
N TYR A 49 2.18 10.97 39.42
CA TYR A 49 3.40 11.69 39.08
C TYR A 49 3.15 12.70 37.98
N PRO A 50 3.76 13.89 38.03
CA PRO A 50 3.59 14.90 36.98
C PRO A 50 4.34 14.56 35.69
N TYR A 51 5.32 13.64 35.74
CA TYR A 51 6.10 13.13 34.62
C TYR A 51 6.77 11.80 34.97
N ILE A 52 7.17 11.06 33.97
CA ILE A 52 7.95 9.82 34.12
C ILE A 52 9.45 10.19 34.15
N ASP A 53 10.12 9.93 35.28
CA ASP A 53 11.57 10.08 35.39
C ASP A 53 12.26 8.74 35.11
N VAL A 54 12.90 8.65 33.95
CA VAL A 54 13.58 7.43 33.51
C VAL A 54 14.85 7.11 34.34
N ARG A 55 15.33 8.05 35.18
CA ARG A 55 16.55 7.90 36.00
C ARG A 55 16.25 7.44 37.41
N ALA A 56 15.01 7.44 37.82
CA ALA A 56 14.62 7.12 39.19
C ALA A 56 13.50 6.06 39.20
N PRO A 57 13.51 5.13 40.19
CA PRO A 57 12.36 4.26 40.38
C PRO A 57 11.14 5.10 40.79
N GLN A 58 10.01 4.85 40.14
CA GLN A 58 8.73 5.47 40.50
C GLN A 58 7.74 4.36 40.91
N PRO A 59 7.78 3.97 42.19
CA PRO A 59 6.87 2.96 42.72
C PRO A 59 5.43 3.45 42.56
N ASP A 60 4.50 2.53 42.28
CA ASP A 60 3.07 2.81 42.05
C ASP A 60 2.78 3.68 40.80
N LEU A 61 3.73 3.80 39.86
CA LEU A 61 3.47 4.45 38.56
C LEU A 61 2.40 3.69 37.77
N THR A 62 2.37 2.37 37.91
CA THR A 62 1.34 1.50 37.31
C THR A 62 0.64 0.68 38.37
N GLU A 63 -0.57 0.22 38.02
CA GLU A 63 -1.37 -0.71 38.83
C GLU A 63 -1.61 -1.99 38.03
N LEU A 64 -1.47 -3.16 38.71
CA LEU A 64 -1.82 -4.43 38.12
C LEU A 64 -3.35 -4.63 38.20
N VAL A 65 -3.96 -4.86 37.04
CA VAL A 65 -5.38 -5.20 36.89
C VAL A 65 -5.49 -6.54 36.22
N SER A 66 -6.16 -7.50 36.85
CA SER A 66 -6.42 -8.82 36.28
C SER A 66 -7.90 -8.94 35.92
N ILE A 67 -8.20 -9.43 34.72
CA ILE A 67 -9.56 -9.66 34.26
C ILE A 67 -9.99 -11.10 34.49
N ALA A 68 -11.30 -11.34 34.72
CA ALA A 68 -11.86 -12.68 34.75
C ALA A 68 -11.91 -13.32 33.35
N GLU A 69 -12.17 -14.62 33.26
CA GLU A 69 -12.05 -15.41 32.02
C GLU A 69 -12.93 -14.87 30.87
N ASP A 70 -14.14 -14.39 31.19
CA ASP A 70 -15.11 -13.86 30.22
C ASP A 70 -15.27 -12.34 30.31
N GLU A 71 -14.46 -11.66 31.11
CA GLU A 71 -14.53 -10.21 31.29
C GLU A 71 -13.52 -9.52 30.37
N PRO A 72 -13.93 -8.51 29.58
CA PRO A 72 -13.00 -7.76 28.76
C PRO A 72 -12.25 -6.69 29.55
N PHE A 73 -10.96 -6.52 29.27
CA PHE A 73 -10.28 -5.28 29.57
C PHE A 73 -10.67 -4.23 28.54
N ILE A 74 -11.20 -3.08 28.99
CA ILE A 74 -11.61 -2.00 28.09
C ILE A 74 -10.47 -1.00 27.96
N LEU A 75 -9.79 -1.01 26.80
CA LEU A 75 -8.73 -0.07 26.47
C LEU A 75 -9.35 1.16 25.79
N HIS A 76 -9.35 2.31 26.48
CA HIS A 76 -9.94 3.54 25.97
C HIS A 76 -9.06 4.23 24.89
N PRO A 77 -9.66 5.12 24.05
CA PRO A 77 -8.90 5.89 23.07
C PRO A 77 -7.74 6.66 23.70
N ASN A 78 -6.56 6.59 23.06
CA ASN A 78 -5.31 7.20 23.51
C ASN A 78 -4.77 6.67 24.85
N GLU A 79 -5.29 5.55 25.32
CA GLU A 79 -4.77 4.86 26.50
C GLU A 79 -3.61 3.93 26.10
N PHE A 80 -2.62 3.86 27.00
CA PHE A 80 -1.45 2.98 26.90
C PHE A 80 -1.38 2.11 28.15
N VAL A 81 -1.27 0.80 27.96
CA VAL A 81 -1.16 -0.18 29.03
C VAL A 81 -0.13 -1.25 28.68
N LEU A 82 0.43 -1.90 29.69
CA LEU A 82 1.27 -3.08 29.49
C LEU A 82 0.42 -4.32 29.70
N GLY A 83 0.32 -5.17 28.69
CA GLY A 83 -0.19 -6.52 28.77
C GLY A 83 0.94 -7.53 28.66
N GLN A 84 0.59 -8.83 28.60
CA GLN A 84 1.56 -9.88 28.33
C GLN A 84 0.99 -10.99 27.47
N THR A 85 1.88 -11.83 26.93
CA THR A 85 1.47 -13.08 26.28
C THR A 85 1.06 -14.12 27.30
N LEU A 86 0.04 -14.92 26.95
CA LEU A 86 -0.35 -16.11 27.70
C LEU A 86 0.79 -17.13 27.72
N GLU A 87 1.50 -17.21 26.59
CA GLU A 87 2.58 -18.18 26.40
C GLU A 87 3.87 -17.73 27.08
N TRP A 88 4.47 -18.65 27.80
CA TRP A 88 5.86 -18.61 28.23
C TRP A 88 6.75 -19.02 27.06
N VAL A 89 7.76 -18.24 26.75
CA VAL A 89 8.69 -18.48 25.63
C VAL A 89 10.11 -18.65 26.17
N GLU A 90 10.80 -19.74 25.76
CA GLU A 90 12.23 -19.93 26.01
C GLU A 90 12.98 -20.13 24.69
N LEU A 91 14.07 -19.41 24.53
CA LEU A 91 14.93 -19.45 23.35
C LEU A 91 16.31 -20.02 23.69
N PRO A 92 16.91 -20.82 22.81
CA PRO A 92 18.31 -21.20 22.90
C PRO A 92 19.23 -20.00 22.60
N ASP A 93 20.52 -20.17 22.79
CA ASP A 93 21.56 -19.16 22.59
C ASP A 93 21.92 -18.87 21.11
N ASP A 94 21.37 -19.65 20.17
CA ASP A 94 21.60 -19.52 18.73
C ASP A 94 20.33 -19.16 17.94
N LEU A 95 19.23 -18.88 18.63
CA LEU A 95 17.99 -18.36 18.03
C LEU A 95 17.62 -17.00 18.63
N VAL A 96 17.26 -16.06 17.76
CA VAL A 96 16.59 -14.81 18.12
C VAL A 96 15.16 -14.88 17.63
N ALA A 97 14.19 -14.33 18.38
CA ALA A 97 12.83 -14.23 17.92
C ALA A 97 12.40 -12.76 17.77
N ARG A 98 11.31 -12.53 17.02
CA ARG A 98 10.69 -11.21 16.85
C ARG A 98 9.19 -11.33 16.88
N LEU A 99 8.56 -10.34 17.53
CA LEU A 99 7.16 -10.03 17.31
C LEU A 99 7.04 -9.29 15.97
N GLU A 100 6.23 -9.83 15.06
CA GLU A 100 6.21 -9.40 13.67
C GLU A 100 5.11 -8.39 13.38
N GLY A 101 5.48 -7.33 12.64
CA GLY A 101 4.57 -6.39 11.97
C GLY A 101 4.75 -6.48 10.45
N LYS A 102 3.76 -6.02 9.68
CA LYS A 102 3.70 -6.10 8.21
C LYS A 102 4.08 -4.76 7.61
N ALA A 103 5.11 -4.70 6.76
CA ALA A 103 5.67 -3.43 6.32
C ALA A 103 6.00 -3.39 4.82
N LEU A 104 6.00 -2.17 4.27
CA LEU A 104 6.44 -1.83 2.91
C LEU A 104 7.60 -0.82 2.97
N ALA A 105 8.42 -0.79 1.89
CA ALA A 105 9.51 0.18 1.76
C ALA A 105 8.99 1.62 1.84
N LEU A 106 9.77 2.53 2.46
CA LEU A 106 9.36 3.91 2.69
C LEU A 106 9.09 4.69 1.40
N ASP A 107 9.77 4.36 0.31
CA ASP A 107 9.63 4.98 -1.01
C ASP A 107 8.47 4.42 -1.83
N THR A 108 7.73 3.43 -1.30
CA THR A 108 6.56 2.86 -1.99
C THR A 108 5.52 3.94 -2.24
N PRO A 109 5.14 4.20 -3.52
CA PRO A 109 4.13 5.21 -3.84
C PRO A 109 2.74 4.79 -3.35
N VAL A 110 2.04 5.71 -2.71
CA VAL A 110 0.67 5.52 -2.22
C VAL A 110 -0.24 6.58 -2.85
N PRO A 111 -1.29 6.17 -3.60
CA PRO A 111 -2.29 7.10 -4.12
C PRO A 111 -3.17 7.59 -2.98
N THR A 112 -3.39 8.90 -2.91
CA THR A 112 -4.27 9.52 -1.91
C THR A 112 -5.28 10.45 -2.59
N PRO A 113 -6.41 10.76 -1.97
CA PRO A 113 -7.35 11.77 -2.48
C PRO A 113 -6.73 13.16 -2.72
N LEU A 114 -5.58 13.43 -2.09
CA LEU A 114 -4.83 14.70 -2.18
C LEU A 114 -3.60 14.62 -3.11
N GLY A 115 -3.47 13.52 -3.88
CA GLY A 115 -2.35 13.26 -4.77
C GLY A 115 -1.43 12.16 -4.25
N TRP A 116 -0.29 11.99 -4.91
CA TRP A 116 0.66 10.93 -4.57
C TRP A 116 1.49 11.28 -3.33
N ARG A 117 1.62 10.29 -2.44
CA ARG A 117 2.54 10.29 -1.32
C ARG A 117 3.43 9.04 -1.37
N THR A 118 4.37 8.92 -0.45
CA THR A 118 5.11 7.68 -0.21
C THR A 118 4.71 7.07 1.13
N MET A 119 5.00 5.78 1.33
CA MET A 119 4.78 5.12 2.63
C MET A 119 5.46 5.89 3.78
N GLY A 120 6.64 6.47 3.50
CA GLY A 120 7.40 7.25 4.48
C GLY A 120 6.72 8.55 4.92
N ASP A 121 5.93 9.17 4.03
CA ASP A 121 5.30 10.46 4.27
C ASP A 121 3.96 10.37 5.02
N LEU A 122 3.36 9.18 5.07
CA LEU A 122 2.02 9.00 5.66
C LEU A 122 2.05 9.11 7.18
N ALA A 123 1.05 9.80 7.73
CA ALA A 123 0.83 9.97 9.16
C ALA A 123 -0.64 9.67 9.53
N PRO A 124 -0.95 9.39 10.80
CA PRO A 124 -2.33 9.30 11.26
C PRO A 124 -3.13 10.54 10.88
N GLY A 125 -4.34 10.34 10.35
CA GLY A 125 -5.20 11.39 9.80
C GLY A 125 -5.08 11.60 8.28
N ASP A 126 -4.03 11.10 7.63
CA ASP A 126 -3.87 11.21 6.18
C ASP A 126 -4.90 10.33 5.43
N PRO A 127 -5.57 10.86 4.40
CA PRO A 127 -6.48 10.06 3.58
C PRO A 127 -5.70 9.19 2.60
N VAL A 128 -6.13 7.95 2.40
CA VAL A 128 -5.67 7.01 1.37
C VAL A 128 -6.88 6.35 0.70
N PHE A 129 -6.68 5.50 -0.30
CA PHE A 129 -7.76 4.72 -0.90
C PHE A 129 -7.74 3.28 -0.40
N ASP A 130 -8.92 2.72 -0.12
CA ASP A 130 -9.12 1.30 0.14
C ASP A 130 -9.18 0.47 -1.17
N GLU A 131 -9.38 -0.84 -1.06
CA GLU A 131 -9.45 -1.77 -2.20
C GLU A 131 -10.65 -1.53 -3.14
N THR A 132 -11.69 -0.85 -2.66
CA THR A 132 -12.84 -0.45 -3.49
C THR A 132 -12.57 0.84 -4.25
N GLY A 133 -11.49 1.53 -3.92
CA GLY A 133 -11.14 2.86 -4.40
C GLY A 133 -11.81 3.99 -3.61
N ALA A 134 -12.54 3.69 -2.54
CA ALA A 134 -13.12 4.70 -1.67
C ALA A 134 -12.03 5.32 -0.75
N PRO A 135 -12.17 6.62 -0.40
CA PRO A 135 -11.29 7.23 0.58
C PRO A 135 -11.45 6.57 1.96
N THR A 136 -10.34 6.27 2.59
CA THR A 136 -10.22 5.84 3.98
C THR A 136 -9.11 6.63 4.67
N VAL A 137 -8.93 6.47 5.97
CA VAL A 137 -7.97 7.27 6.76
C VAL A 137 -6.90 6.36 7.35
N VAL A 138 -5.65 6.83 7.36
CA VAL A 138 -4.57 6.23 8.14
C VAL A 138 -4.86 6.48 9.63
N VAL A 139 -5.03 5.42 10.40
CA VAL A 139 -5.30 5.52 11.85
C VAL A 139 -4.03 5.39 12.67
N ALA A 140 -3.04 4.63 12.18
CA ALA A 140 -1.74 4.49 12.82
C ALA A 140 -0.62 4.31 11.79
N ALA A 141 0.62 4.64 12.20
CA ALA A 141 1.81 4.46 11.39
C ALA A 141 3.01 4.13 12.30
N THR A 142 3.72 3.04 12.03
CA THR A 142 4.92 2.70 12.82
C THR A 142 6.09 3.63 12.51
N PRO A 143 7.06 3.79 13.41
CA PRO A 143 8.37 4.32 13.03
C PRO A 143 9.01 3.48 11.90
N PRO A 144 9.96 4.03 11.13
CA PRO A 144 10.73 3.26 10.17
C PRO A 144 11.48 2.10 10.84
N MET A 145 11.34 0.90 10.30
CA MET A 145 12.01 -0.32 10.77
C MET A 145 13.19 -0.63 9.85
N LEU A 146 14.35 -0.90 10.45
CA LEU A 146 15.60 -1.22 9.75
C LEU A 146 15.94 -2.71 9.92
N GLY A 147 16.79 -3.24 9.01
CA GLY A 147 17.32 -4.60 9.11
C GLY A 147 16.31 -5.72 8.89
N ARG A 148 15.11 -5.41 8.38
CA ARG A 148 14.10 -6.41 8.07
C ARG A 148 14.37 -7.13 6.75
N PRO A 149 14.11 -8.44 6.65
CA PRO A 149 14.26 -9.16 5.40
C PRO A 149 13.25 -8.63 4.38
N CYS A 150 13.75 -8.12 3.26
CA CYS A 150 12.93 -7.53 2.21
C CYS A 150 12.86 -8.43 0.97
N ARG A 151 11.74 -8.37 0.29
CA ARG A 151 11.48 -9.05 -0.98
C ARG A 151 10.96 -8.05 -2.01
N GLU A 152 11.44 -8.12 -3.22
CA GLU A 152 10.82 -7.44 -4.36
C GLU A 152 9.76 -8.34 -4.98
N VAL A 153 8.51 -7.89 -4.95
CA VAL A 153 7.36 -8.53 -5.58
C VAL A 153 7.17 -7.93 -6.96
N ILE A 154 7.31 -8.76 -7.99
CA ILE A 154 7.16 -8.36 -9.40
C ILE A 154 5.86 -8.95 -9.93
N PHE A 155 5.02 -8.10 -10.48
CA PHE A 155 3.72 -8.47 -11.04
C PHE A 155 3.79 -8.70 -12.54
N SER A 156 2.82 -9.44 -13.07
CA SER A 156 2.73 -9.81 -14.50
C SER A 156 2.58 -8.62 -15.47
N ASP A 157 2.31 -7.43 -14.98
CA ASP A 157 2.28 -6.17 -15.73
C ASP A 157 3.59 -5.37 -15.60
N GLY A 158 4.62 -5.98 -14.98
CA GLY A 158 5.94 -5.37 -14.78
C GLY A 158 6.04 -4.43 -13.58
N GLN A 159 4.96 -4.24 -12.82
CA GLN A 159 5.00 -3.44 -11.59
C GLN A 159 5.82 -4.12 -10.50
N ARG A 160 6.41 -3.32 -9.62
CA ARG A 160 7.29 -3.78 -8.54
C ARG A 160 6.94 -3.10 -7.24
N VAL A 161 6.96 -3.88 -6.15
CA VAL A 161 6.79 -3.38 -4.79
C VAL A 161 7.82 -4.08 -3.90
N VAL A 162 8.56 -3.31 -3.10
CA VAL A 162 9.44 -3.87 -2.08
C VAL A 162 8.68 -3.98 -0.77
N ALA A 163 8.55 -5.19 -0.28
CA ALA A 163 7.80 -5.53 0.92
C ALA A 163 8.69 -6.30 1.90
N ASP A 164 8.37 -6.20 3.18
CA ASP A 164 8.89 -7.11 4.20
C ASP A 164 8.51 -8.57 3.89
N ALA A 165 9.33 -9.53 4.26
CA ALA A 165 9.05 -10.95 4.04
C ALA A 165 7.73 -11.40 4.67
N SER A 166 7.34 -10.81 5.81
CA SER A 166 6.09 -11.08 6.52
C SER A 166 4.91 -10.23 6.04
N HIS A 167 5.12 -9.28 5.12
CA HIS A 167 4.04 -8.44 4.59
C HIS A 167 2.96 -9.28 3.92
N GLN A 168 1.71 -8.92 4.14
CA GLN A 168 0.56 -9.73 3.73
C GLN A 168 -0.11 -9.16 2.47
N TRP A 169 -0.55 -10.11 1.65
CA TRP A 169 -1.29 -9.89 0.42
C TRP A 169 -2.57 -10.72 0.44
N VAL A 170 -3.67 -10.14 0.00
CA VAL A 170 -4.90 -10.88 -0.24
C VAL A 170 -4.79 -11.51 -1.63
N THR A 171 -4.65 -12.81 -1.70
CA THR A 171 -4.47 -13.53 -2.97
C THR A 171 -5.53 -14.59 -3.19
N VAL A 172 -5.85 -14.82 -4.46
CA VAL A 172 -6.65 -15.96 -4.92
C VAL A 172 -5.69 -16.94 -5.59
N ASP A 173 -5.76 -18.21 -5.21
CA ASP A 173 -4.94 -19.23 -5.81
C ASP A 173 -5.41 -19.59 -7.24
N LYS A 174 -4.56 -20.33 -7.98
CA LYS A 174 -4.84 -20.80 -9.34
C LYS A 174 -6.19 -21.54 -9.43
N ASN A 175 -6.49 -22.41 -8.46
CA ASN A 175 -7.71 -23.23 -8.47
C ASN A 175 -8.95 -22.39 -8.14
N GLY A 176 -8.88 -21.50 -7.15
CA GLY A 176 -9.93 -20.55 -6.82
C GLY A 176 -10.31 -19.69 -8.02
N ARG A 177 -9.32 -19.18 -8.75
CA ARG A 177 -9.52 -18.41 -9.97
C ARG A 177 -10.15 -19.26 -11.09
N ARG A 178 -9.66 -20.50 -11.31
CA ARG A 178 -10.09 -21.37 -12.41
C ARG A 178 -11.52 -21.88 -12.24
N TYR A 179 -11.90 -22.23 -11.02
CA TYR A 179 -13.20 -22.86 -10.73
C TYR A 179 -14.24 -21.91 -10.18
N GLY A 180 -13.94 -20.60 -10.05
CA GLY A 180 -14.87 -19.62 -9.52
C GLY A 180 -15.17 -19.76 -8.03
N ARG A 181 -14.47 -20.64 -7.32
CA ARG A 181 -14.52 -20.78 -5.86
C ARG A 181 -13.52 -19.80 -5.24
N VAL A 182 -13.79 -18.51 -5.42
CA VAL A 182 -12.89 -17.44 -4.98
C VAL A 182 -12.90 -17.39 -3.44
N ARG A 183 -12.07 -18.22 -2.80
CA ARG A 183 -11.63 -17.98 -1.43
C ARG A 183 -10.33 -17.15 -1.53
N ALA A 184 -10.48 -15.85 -1.34
CA ALA A 184 -9.33 -15.00 -1.12
C ALA A 184 -8.69 -15.41 0.22
N GLY A 185 -7.40 -15.73 0.18
CA GLY A 185 -6.61 -16.04 1.38
C GLY A 185 -5.55 -14.97 1.60
N ILE A 186 -5.29 -14.65 2.87
CA ILE A 186 -4.16 -13.80 3.25
C ILE A 186 -2.90 -14.66 3.21
N ARG A 187 -1.84 -14.16 2.52
CA ARG A 187 -0.54 -14.83 2.39
C ARG A 187 0.58 -13.84 2.63
N THR A 188 1.62 -14.27 3.33
CA THR A 188 2.84 -13.47 3.45
C THR A 188 3.65 -13.46 2.16
N THR A 189 4.53 -12.49 2.00
CA THR A 189 5.41 -12.40 0.84
C THR A 189 6.29 -13.65 0.72
N ASP A 190 6.77 -14.20 1.84
CA ASP A 190 7.57 -15.42 1.86
C ASP A 190 6.76 -16.68 1.53
N GLU A 191 5.50 -16.80 1.96
CA GLU A 191 4.61 -17.89 1.55
C GLU A 191 4.38 -17.87 0.04
N ILE A 192 4.13 -16.69 -0.51
CA ILE A 192 3.96 -16.50 -1.95
C ILE A 192 5.23 -16.92 -2.69
N ALA A 193 6.41 -16.52 -2.20
CA ALA A 193 7.69 -16.88 -2.80
C ALA A 193 7.88 -18.40 -2.93
N ARG A 194 7.49 -19.15 -1.88
CA ARG A 194 7.62 -20.61 -1.85
C ARG A 194 6.63 -21.33 -2.76
N THR A 195 5.48 -20.73 -3.02
CA THR A 195 4.36 -21.34 -3.75
C THR A 195 3.97 -20.56 -5.00
N ILE A 196 4.92 -19.81 -5.57
CA ILE A 196 4.69 -18.89 -6.70
C ILE A 196 4.11 -19.61 -7.93
N ARG A 197 4.48 -20.88 -8.15
CA ARG A 197 3.99 -21.70 -9.25
C ARG A 197 3.51 -23.06 -8.76
N VAL A 198 2.37 -23.50 -9.31
CA VAL A 198 1.81 -24.83 -9.09
C VAL A 198 1.51 -25.45 -10.45
N GLY A 199 2.13 -26.61 -10.75
CA GLY A 199 2.01 -27.27 -12.06
C GLY A 199 2.47 -26.38 -13.22
N GLY A 200 3.53 -25.59 -13.03
CA GLY A 200 4.10 -24.69 -14.04
C GLY A 200 3.37 -23.35 -14.23
N GLU A 201 2.16 -23.18 -13.69
CA GLU A 201 1.38 -21.94 -13.80
C GLU A 201 1.52 -21.06 -12.55
N LEU A 202 1.35 -19.75 -12.72
CA LEU A 202 1.32 -18.79 -11.60
C LEU A 202 0.16 -19.10 -10.65
N ASN A 203 0.46 -19.11 -9.36
CA ASN A 203 -0.50 -19.54 -8.33
C ASN A 203 -1.17 -18.38 -7.59
N HIS A 204 -0.52 -17.23 -7.46
CA HIS A 204 -1.04 -16.13 -6.64
C HIS A 204 -1.51 -14.97 -7.50
N HIS A 205 -2.78 -14.56 -7.28
CA HIS A 205 -3.43 -13.51 -8.03
C HIS A 205 -4.10 -12.53 -7.09
N ILE A 206 -3.75 -11.25 -7.17
CA ILE A 206 -4.38 -10.18 -6.39
C ILE A 206 -5.60 -9.67 -7.16
N PRO A 207 -6.79 -9.55 -6.51
CA PRO A 207 -7.94 -8.88 -7.10
C PRO A 207 -7.59 -7.43 -7.48
N LEU A 208 -8.10 -6.94 -8.60
CA LEU A 208 -7.95 -5.52 -8.95
C LEU A 208 -8.78 -4.64 -8.03
N ALA A 209 -8.28 -3.45 -7.75
CA ALA A 209 -9.02 -2.43 -7.02
C ALA A 209 -10.23 -1.91 -7.82
N GLY A 210 -11.18 -1.33 -7.13
CA GLY A 210 -12.17 -0.45 -7.73
C GLY A 210 -11.54 0.85 -8.29
N PRO A 211 -12.31 1.66 -9.02
CA PRO A 211 -11.84 2.96 -9.49
C PRO A 211 -11.60 3.89 -8.28
N ALA A 212 -10.45 4.54 -8.22
CA ALA A 212 -10.15 5.50 -7.15
C ALA A 212 -11.14 6.68 -7.17
N HIS A 213 -11.80 6.95 -6.06
CA HIS A 213 -12.85 7.95 -5.94
C HIS A 213 -12.28 9.33 -5.59
N TYR A 214 -11.53 9.92 -6.53
CA TYR A 214 -11.17 11.32 -6.41
C TYR A 214 -12.42 12.21 -6.46
N PRO A 215 -12.41 13.37 -5.81
CA PRO A 215 -13.52 14.32 -5.91
C PRO A 215 -13.69 14.82 -7.35
N ALA A 216 -14.93 15.10 -7.74
CA ALA A 216 -15.20 15.75 -9.02
C ALA A 216 -14.61 17.17 -9.02
N ARG A 217 -13.94 17.56 -10.10
CA ARG A 217 -13.36 18.89 -10.28
C ARG A 217 -14.26 19.75 -11.15
N LEU A 218 -14.65 20.90 -10.62
CA LEU A 218 -15.45 21.89 -11.33
C LEU A 218 -14.58 22.92 -12.09
N ASP A 219 -13.29 22.93 -11.80
CA ASP A 219 -12.29 23.90 -12.27
C ASP A 219 -11.42 23.41 -13.43
N LEU A 220 -11.80 22.29 -14.07
CA LEU A 220 -11.04 21.78 -15.23
C LEU A 220 -11.17 22.75 -16.42
N PRO A 221 -10.05 23.26 -16.97
CA PRO A 221 -10.07 24.27 -18.02
C PRO A 221 -10.70 23.80 -19.34
N ILE A 222 -10.60 22.49 -19.63
CA ILE A 222 -11.12 21.86 -20.85
C ILE A 222 -11.97 20.67 -20.43
N GLU A 223 -13.11 20.50 -21.09
CA GLU A 223 -13.94 19.31 -20.87
C GLU A 223 -13.13 18.03 -21.13
N PRO A 224 -13.19 17.04 -20.22
CA PRO A 224 -12.28 15.89 -20.25
C PRO A 224 -12.30 15.12 -21.57
N TYR A 225 -13.45 14.89 -22.18
CA TYR A 225 -13.55 14.19 -23.46
C TYR A 225 -12.84 14.98 -24.58
N THR A 226 -13.09 16.27 -24.69
CA THR A 226 -12.47 17.16 -25.68
C THR A 226 -10.96 17.20 -25.52
N LEU A 227 -10.44 17.26 -24.27
CA LEU A 227 -9.00 17.18 -24.03
C LEU A 227 -8.46 15.82 -24.47
N GLY A 228 -9.13 14.73 -24.14
CA GLY A 228 -8.73 13.37 -24.56
C GLY A 228 -8.66 13.23 -26.08
N ALA A 229 -9.66 13.70 -26.79
CA ALA A 229 -9.69 13.69 -28.25
C ALA A 229 -8.56 14.54 -28.86
N TRP A 230 -8.28 15.72 -28.29
CA TRP A 230 -7.17 16.56 -28.75
C TRP A 230 -5.80 15.94 -28.43
N LEU A 231 -5.66 15.27 -27.29
CA LEU A 231 -4.42 14.54 -26.93
C LEU A 231 -4.10 13.43 -27.91
N GLY A 232 -5.09 12.72 -28.45
CA GLY A 232 -4.91 11.77 -29.55
C GLY A 232 -4.57 12.51 -30.86
N ASP A 233 -5.58 12.90 -31.59
CA ASP A 233 -5.48 13.38 -32.98
C ASP A 233 -5.28 14.91 -33.14
N GLY A 234 -5.09 15.64 -32.04
CA GLY A 234 -4.87 17.11 -32.10
C GLY A 234 -3.49 17.50 -32.62
N THR A 235 -3.39 18.66 -33.27
CA THR A 235 -2.13 19.28 -33.66
C THR A 235 -1.44 19.89 -32.43
N THR A 236 -0.24 19.47 -32.09
CA THR A 236 0.46 19.85 -30.83
C THR A 236 0.58 21.36 -30.62
N THR A 237 0.78 22.15 -31.68
CA THR A 237 0.97 23.60 -31.57
C THR A 237 -0.31 24.42 -31.81
N LYS A 238 -1.45 23.75 -32.03
CA LYS A 238 -2.69 24.42 -32.43
C LYS A 238 -3.91 23.75 -31.82
N ALA A 239 -4.97 24.51 -31.62
CA ALA A 239 -6.29 23.97 -31.26
C ALA A 239 -7.01 23.42 -32.52
N GLU A 240 -6.39 22.44 -33.16
CA GLU A 240 -6.88 21.77 -34.36
C GLU A 240 -6.85 20.26 -34.13
N ILE A 241 -7.78 19.54 -34.77
CA ILE A 241 -7.88 18.08 -34.71
C ILE A 241 -8.03 17.52 -36.13
N THR A 242 -7.30 16.45 -36.43
CA THR A 242 -7.51 15.68 -37.66
C THR A 242 -8.53 14.57 -37.35
N CYS A 243 -9.68 14.60 -38.00
CA CYS A 243 -10.76 13.68 -37.66
C CYS A 243 -11.57 13.29 -38.91
N CYS A 244 -11.84 11.98 -39.05
CA CYS A 244 -12.74 11.43 -40.07
C CYS A 244 -14.10 11.04 -39.49
N ASP A 245 -14.21 10.88 -38.18
CA ASP A 245 -15.43 10.44 -37.50
C ASP A 245 -16.25 11.64 -36.99
N VAL A 246 -17.42 11.88 -37.59
CA VAL A 246 -18.28 13.01 -37.24
C VAL A 246 -18.75 12.95 -35.78
N GLU A 247 -18.99 11.75 -35.24
CA GLU A 247 -19.41 11.55 -33.85
C GLU A 247 -18.41 12.16 -32.83
N ILE A 248 -17.11 12.13 -33.10
CA ILE A 248 -16.10 12.79 -32.24
C ILE A 248 -16.28 14.31 -32.25
N LEU A 249 -16.54 14.89 -33.43
CA LEU A 249 -16.77 16.32 -33.58
C LEU A 249 -18.05 16.78 -32.90
N GLU A 250 -19.09 15.95 -32.95
CA GLU A 250 -20.36 16.17 -32.24
C GLU A 250 -20.17 16.14 -30.71
N GLN A 251 -19.38 15.21 -30.18
CA GLN A 251 -19.04 15.18 -28.75
C GLN A 251 -18.29 16.45 -28.33
N ILE A 252 -17.28 16.88 -29.11
CA ILE A 252 -16.55 18.13 -28.86
C ILE A 252 -17.49 19.35 -28.90
N SER A 253 -18.45 19.34 -29.82
CA SER A 253 -19.47 20.41 -29.90
C SER A 253 -20.42 20.37 -28.70
N GLY A 254 -20.80 19.17 -28.25
CA GLY A 254 -21.59 18.95 -27.03
C GLY A 254 -20.91 19.42 -25.75
N ASP A 255 -19.57 19.35 -25.69
CA ASP A 255 -18.74 19.93 -24.63
C ASP A 255 -18.66 21.48 -24.71
N GLY A 256 -19.35 22.10 -25.66
CA GLY A 256 -19.47 23.55 -25.78
C GLY A 256 -18.43 24.22 -26.67
N PHE A 257 -17.62 23.48 -27.45
CA PHE A 257 -16.66 24.07 -28.38
C PHE A 257 -17.20 24.19 -29.82
N ALA A 258 -16.92 25.32 -30.45
CA ALA A 258 -17.24 25.50 -31.87
C ALA A 258 -16.24 24.71 -32.74
N VAL A 259 -16.73 23.80 -33.56
CA VAL A 259 -15.90 23.01 -34.48
C VAL A 259 -16.10 23.51 -35.90
N ARG A 260 -14.99 23.91 -36.57
CA ARG A 260 -15.03 24.43 -37.94
C ARG A 260 -14.02 23.72 -38.83
N ARG A 261 -14.49 23.12 -39.92
CA ARG A 261 -13.64 22.54 -40.97
C ARG A 261 -12.76 23.60 -41.63
N LEU A 262 -11.50 23.27 -41.88
CA LEU A 262 -10.58 24.14 -42.59
C LEU A 262 -10.65 23.87 -44.11
N ALA A 263 -10.78 24.93 -44.88
CA ALA A 263 -11.03 24.81 -46.33
C ALA A 263 -9.92 24.10 -47.10
N TYR A 264 -8.65 24.22 -46.62
CA TYR A 264 -7.46 23.67 -47.29
C TYR A 264 -7.17 22.17 -46.91
N ALA A 265 -7.92 21.60 -45.95
CA ALA A 265 -7.67 20.23 -45.50
C ALA A 265 -9.00 19.53 -45.14
N PRO A 266 -9.41 18.47 -45.87
CA PRO A 266 -10.75 17.89 -45.77
C PRO A 266 -11.08 17.26 -44.41
N HIS A 267 -10.09 16.84 -43.65
CA HIS A 267 -10.23 16.16 -42.34
C HIS A 267 -9.67 16.96 -41.18
N LEU A 268 -9.27 18.21 -41.41
CA LEU A 268 -8.70 19.08 -40.39
C LEU A 268 -9.76 20.07 -39.89
N TYR A 269 -9.98 20.11 -38.60
CA TYR A 269 -10.96 20.97 -37.95
C TYR A 269 -10.29 21.84 -36.89
N ARG A 270 -10.66 23.13 -36.86
CA ARG A 270 -10.31 24.05 -35.80
C ARG A 270 -11.34 24.00 -34.71
N ILE A 271 -10.88 23.87 -33.45
CA ILE A 271 -11.69 23.87 -32.25
C ILE A 271 -11.61 25.27 -31.62
N GLY A 272 -12.72 26.00 -31.64
CA GLY A 272 -12.83 27.37 -31.14
C GLY A 272 -13.46 27.45 -29.76
N GLY A 273 -13.56 28.66 -29.20
CA GLY A 273 -14.32 28.92 -27.99
C GLY A 273 -15.80 29.16 -28.31
N THR A 274 -16.67 29.04 -27.33
CA THR A 274 -18.14 29.13 -27.43
C THR A 274 -18.67 30.56 -27.48
N GLY A 275 -17.85 31.57 -27.58
CA GLY A 275 -18.32 32.95 -27.71
C GLY A 275 -17.20 33.95 -27.97
N HIS A 276 -17.47 34.91 -28.81
CA HIS A 276 -16.67 36.10 -28.96
C HIS A 276 -17.14 37.13 -27.91
N THR A 277 -16.72 36.99 -26.65
CA THR A 277 -16.92 38.06 -25.68
C THR A 277 -15.87 39.15 -25.95
N ARG A 278 -16.35 40.36 -26.28
CA ARG A 278 -15.50 41.54 -26.21
C ARG A 278 -15.46 42.06 -24.79
N ASP A 279 -14.29 42.36 -24.30
CA ASP A 279 -14.14 43.15 -23.08
C ASP A 279 -14.79 44.52 -23.33
N VAL A 280 -15.81 44.83 -22.54
CA VAL A 280 -16.64 46.05 -22.68
C VAL A 280 -15.80 47.32 -22.51
N THR A 281 -14.70 47.23 -21.74
CA THR A 281 -13.86 48.36 -21.41
C THR A 281 -12.75 48.59 -22.44
N SER A 282 -12.10 47.51 -22.92
CA SER A 282 -10.99 47.61 -23.86
C SER A 282 -11.35 47.39 -25.34
N GLY A 283 -12.56 46.95 -25.61
CA GLY A 283 -13.03 46.59 -26.95
C GLY A 283 -12.31 45.41 -27.59
N ARG A 284 -11.39 44.77 -26.86
CA ARG A 284 -10.60 43.62 -27.34
C ARG A 284 -11.33 42.31 -27.13
N TYR A 285 -11.11 41.37 -28.01
CA TYR A 285 -11.65 40.01 -27.81
C TYR A 285 -11.03 39.39 -26.59
N VAL A 286 -11.84 38.95 -25.63
CA VAL A 286 -11.40 38.17 -24.48
C VAL A 286 -10.97 36.79 -24.98
N ARG A 287 -9.67 36.51 -24.94
CA ARG A 287 -9.10 35.23 -25.39
C ARG A 287 -9.32 34.07 -24.40
N ASN A 288 -9.88 34.33 -23.24
CA ASN A 288 -9.95 33.39 -22.11
C ASN A 288 -10.92 32.22 -22.27
N GLY A 289 -11.63 32.09 -23.36
CA GLY A 289 -12.59 30.99 -23.60
C GLY A 289 -12.22 30.01 -24.70
N SER A 290 -11.14 30.27 -25.49
CA SER A 290 -10.78 29.40 -26.60
C SER A 290 -9.98 28.18 -26.16
N LEU A 291 -10.14 27.02 -26.83
CA LEU A 291 -9.33 25.84 -26.59
C LEU A 291 -7.83 26.16 -26.63
N SER A 292 -7.39 27.00 -27.59
CA SER A 292 -5.99 27.44 -27.71
C SER A 292 -5.48 28.18 -26.48
N SER A 293 -6.30 29.00 -25.83
CA SER A 293 -5.93 29.71 -24.59
C SER A 293 -5.79 28.73 -23.43
N ARG A 294 -6.76 27.83 -23.27
CA ARG A 294 -6.80 26.81 -22.21
C ARG A 294 -5.64 25.80 -22.35
N LEU A 295 -5.28 25.41 -23.57
CA LEU A 295 -4.12 24.56 -23.83
C LEU A 295 -2.79 25.25 -23.46
N ARG A 296 -2.67 26.57 -23.70
CA ARG A 296 -1.49 27.35 -23.26
C ARG A 296 -1.41 27.45 -21.74
N GLU A 297 -2.54 27.70 -21.09
CA GLU A 297 -2.64 27.72 -19.62
C GLU A 297 -2.17 26.39 -19.00
N LEU A 298 -2.52 25.28 -19.64
CA LEU A 298 -2.06 23.94 -19.25
C LEU A 298 -0.60 23.63 -19.68
N GLY A 299 0.09 24.54 -20.39
CA GLY A 299 1.46 24.29 -20.89
C GLY A 299 1.55 23.22 -21.99
N MET A 300 0.46 22.95 -22.73
CA MET A 300 0.36 21.82 -23.65
C MET A 300 0.68 22.16 -25.11
N MET A 301 1.08 23.38 -25.39
CA MET A 301 1.40 23.80 -26.77
C MET A 301 2.79 23.34 -27.23
N ASP A 302 3.63 22.88 -26.31
CA ASP A 302 5.00 22.40 -26.59
C ASP A 302 5.12 20.86 -26.44
N GLY A 303 4.07 20.19 -25.96
CA GLY A 303 4.05 18.74 -25.79
C GLY A 303 2.73 18.22 -25.21
N LYS A 304 2.35 17.00 -25.62
CA LYS A 304 1.15 16.34 -25.14
C LYS A 304 1.45 15.48 -23.90
N TYR A 305 0.69 15.65 -22.85
CA TYR A 305 0.69 14.83 -21.64
C TYR A 305 -0.69 14.88 -20.96
N VAL A 306 -0.97 13.95 -20.06
CA VAL A 306 -2.20 14.00 -19.25
C VAL A 306 -1.93 14.86 -18.01
N PRO A 307 -2.57 16.05 -17.88
CA PRO A 307 -2.33 16.92 -16.73
C PRO A 307 -2.78 16.28 -15.43
N ARG A 308 -2.06 16.56 -14.35
CA ARG A 308 -2.30 16.02 -13.02
C ARG A 308 -3.73 16.24 -12.54
N ALA A 309 -4.26 17.43 -12.76
CA ALA A 309 -5.64 17.76 -12.38
C ALA A 309 -6.68 16.82 -13.00
N TYR A 310 -6.41 16.28 -14.20
CA TYR A 310 -7.31 15.33 -14.86
C TYR A 310 -7.09 13.89 -14.39
N LEU A 311 -5.87 13.52 -14.00
CA LEU A 311 -5.59 12.21 -13.39
C LEU A 311 -6.22 12.06 -12.01
N GLU A 312 -6.40 13.17 -11.30
CA GLU A 312 -6.97 13.27 -9.95
C GLU A 312 -8.41 13.84 -9.96
N ALA A 313 -9.09 13.77 -11.10
CA ALA A 313 -10.49 14.17 -11.21
C ALA A 313 -11.45 13.01 -10.90
N GLY A 314 -12.75 13.32 -10.78
CA GLY A 314 -13.78 12.32 -10.50
C GLY A 314 -13.80 11.18 -11.52
N VAL A 315 -14.35 10.02 -11.13
CA VAL A 315 -14.37 8.79 -11.96
C VAL A 315 -14.96 9.05 -13.36
N GLY A 316 -16.10 9.76 -13.43
CA GLY A 316 -16.74 10.10 -14.71
C GLY A 316 -15.87 11.00 -15.60
N GLN A 317 -15.17 11.96 -15.00
CA GLN A 317 -14.27 12.88 -15.71
C GLN A 317 -13.04 12.16 -16.27
N ARG A 318 -12.41 11.28 -15.48
CA ARG A 318 -11.30 10.44 -15.94
C ARG A 318 -11.71 9.46 -17.03
N LEU A 319 -12.91 8.88 -16.89
CA LEU A 319 -13.47 8.00 -17.92
C LEU A 319 -13.72 8.76 -19.22
N ALA A 320 -14.30 9.97 -19.16
CA ALA A 320 -14.53 10.80 -20.33
C ALA A 320 -13.21 11.18 -21.04
N LEU A 321 -12.16 11.52 -20.28
CA LEU A 321 -10.83 11.76 -20.81
C LEU A 321 -10.27 10.53 -21.55
N LEU A 322 -10.37 9.36 -20.90
CA LEU A 322 -9.95 8.09 -21.51
C LEU A 322 -10.76 7.80 -22.78
N GLN A 323 -12.07 8.04 -22.77
CA GLN A 323 -12.92 7.84 -23.95
C GLN A 323 -12.49 8.72 -25.13
N GLY A 324 -12.15 9.97 -24.91
CA GLY A 324 -11.63 10.86 -25.95
C GLY A 324 -10.31 10.36 -26.56
N LEU A 325 -9.37 9.90 -25.72
CA LEU A 325 -8.12 9.27 -26.16
C LEU A 325 -8.35 7.97 -26.93
N MET A 326 -9.28 7.15 -26.48
CA MET A 326 -9.58 5.85 -27.11
C MET A 326 -10.38 6.00 -28.41
N ASP A 327 -11.25 6.99 -28.51
CA ASP A 327 -12.00 7.26 -29.75
C ASP A 327 -11.06 7.71 -30.88
N THR A 328 -9.99 8.40 -30.58
CA THR A 328 -8.94 8.78 -31.53
C THR A 328 -7.92 7.66 -31.73
N ASP A 329 -6.91 7.54 -30.86
CA ASP A 329 -5.75 6.64 -30.99
C ASP A 329 -5.98 5.22 -30.43
N GLY A 330 -7.21 4.92 -29.97
CA GLY A 330 -7.54 3.61 -29.42
C GLY A 330 -7.96 2.57 -30.45
N PHE A 331 -7.69 1.31 -30.14
CA PHE A 331 -8.06 0.14 -30.96
C PHE A 331 -8.71 -0.94 -30.08
N VAL A 332 -9.63 -1.74 -30.69
CA VAL A 332 -10.30 -2.88 -30.03
C VAL A 332 -9.91 -4.17 -30.76
N HIS A 333 -9.34 -5.12 -30.03
CA HIS A 333 -9.07 -6.47 -30.54
C HIS A 333 -10.36 -7.29 -30.64
N HIS A 334 -10.71 -7.74 -31.83
CA HIS A 334 -11.96 -8.43 -32.13
C HIS A 334 -12.21 -9.71 -31.32
N VAL A 335 -11.15 -10.45 -30.96
CA VAL A 335 -11.29 -11.78 -30.37
C VAL A 335 -11.44 -11.69 -28.85
N ALA A 336 -10.69 -10.83 -28.19
CA ALA A 336 -10.54 -10.83 -26.73
C ALA A 336 -11.23 -9.65 -26.00
N GLY A 337 -11.83 -8.68 -26.74
CA GLY A 337 -12.36 -7.46 -26.14
C GLY A 337 -11.29 -6.57 -25.47
N ARG A 338 -10.02 -6.86 -25.70
CA ARG A 338 -8.88 -6.09 -25.22
C ARG A 338 -8.77 -4.81 -26.00
N CYS A 339 -8.58 -3.72 -25.29
CA CYS A 339 -8.38 -2.39 -25.84
C CYS A 339 -6.90 -2.03 -25.83
N GLU A 340 -6.47 -1.29 -26.83
CA GLU A 340 -5.10 -0.84 -27.01
C GLU A 340 -5.09 0.67 -27.30
N PHE A 341 -4.21 1.40 -26.61
CA PHE A 341 -3.83 2.77 -26.96
C PHE A 341 -2.38 2.78 -27.41
N THR A 342 -2.07 3.51 -28.47
CA THR A 342 -0.71 3.56 -29.02
C THR A 342 -0.25 4.99 -29.21
N SER A 343 0.98 5.31 -28.77
CA SER A 343 1.60 6.63 -29.00
C SER A 343 3.11 6.52 -29.16
N ILE A 344 3.69 7.41 -29.92
CA ILE A 344 5.15 7.63 -29.95
C ILE A 344 5.61 8.51 -28.77
N ASN A 345 4.69 9.22 -28.14
CA ASN A 345 4.97 10.04 -26.95
C ASN A 345 4.92 9.18 -25.70
N LYS A 346 6.10 8.96 -25.09
CA LYS A 346 6.24 8.17 -23.85
C LYS A 346 5.42 8.77 -22.69
N GLY A 347 5.48 10.09 -22.51
CA GLY A 347 4.79 10.77 -21.40
C GLY A 347 3.27 10.67 -21.51
N LEU A 348 2.72 10.76 -22.72
CA LEU A 348 1.29 10.54 -22.94
C LEU A 348 0.90 9.08 -22.67
N ALA A 349 1.68 8.12 -23.14
CA ALA A 349 1.44 6.70 -22.86
C ALA A 349 1.52 6.36 -21.36
N ASP A 350 2.47 6.95 -20.63
CA ASP A 350 2.58 6.80 -19.17
C ASP A 350 1.36 7.40 -18.45
N GLY A 351 0.86 8.55 -18.90
CA GLY A 351 -0.38 9.15 -18.41
C GLY A 351 -1.61 8.27 -18.65
N VAL A 352 -1.69 7.60 -19.81
CA VAL A 352 -2.78 6.65 -20.11
C VAL A 352 -2.68 5.41 -19.21
N VAL A 353 -1.47 4.93 -18.88
CA VAL A 353 -1.29 3.84 -17.91
C VAL A 353 -1.85 4.23 -16.54
N GLU A 354 -1.46 5.41 -16.02
CA GLU A 354 -1.95 5.88 -14.72
C GLU A 354 -3.47 6.11 -14.75
N LEU A 355 -3.99 6.71 -15.81
CA LEU A 355 -5.41 6.96 -16.01
C LEU A 355 -6.22 5.66 -15.99
N ALA A 356 -5.81 4.67 -16.77
CA ALA A 356 -6.48 3.37 -16.84
C ALA A 356 -6.39 2.60 -15.49
N ALA A 357 -5.23 2.62 -14.84
CA ALA A 357 -5.03 2.00 -13.52
C ALA A 357 -5.92 2.63 -12.45
N SER A 358 -6.01 3.96 -12.43
CA SER A 358 -6.86 4.71 -11.50
C SER A 358 -8.37 4.48 -11.69
N LEU A 359 -8.76 3.97 -12.86
CA LEU A 359 -10.13 3.54 -13.16
C LEU A 359 -10.41 2.07 -12.83
N GLY A 360 -9.44 1.37 -12.20
CA GLY A 360 -9.58 -0.03 -11.82
C GLY A 360 -9.24 -1.03 -12.92
N PHE A 361 -8.66 -0.59 -14.03
CA PHE A 361 -8.19 -1.49 -15.08
C PHE A 361 -6.76 -1.97 -14.80
N ARG A 362 -6.31 -3.00 -15.52
CA ARG A 362 -4.94 -3.48 -15.49
C ARG A 362 -4.23 -3.15 -16.80
N PRO A 363 -3.64 -1.96 -16.95
CA PRO A 363 -2.86 -1.61 -18.13
C PRO A 363 -1.52 -2.35 -18.14
N VAL A 364 -1.13 -2.83 -19.31
CA VAL A 364 0.20 -3.39 -19.58
C VAL A 364 0.84 -2.54 -20.67
N LYS A 365 2.01 -1.96 -20.37
CA LYS A 365 2.76 -1.17 -21.34
C LYS A 365 3.87 -1.97 -21.97
N SER A 366 3.94 -1.95 -23.31
CA SER A 366 5.03 -2.50 -24.09
C SER A 366 5.64 -1.46 -25.03
N VAL A 367 6.89 -1.68 -25.40
CA VAL A 367 7.60 -0.79 -26.32
C VAL A 367 7.97 -1.57 -27.58
N GLY A 368 7.60 -1.06 -28.73
CA GLY A 368 7.95 -1.56 -30.05
C GLY A 368 8.60 -0.48 -30.90
N ARG A 369 8.61 -0.68 -32.22
CA ARG A 369 9.07 0.30 -33.22
C ARG A 369 7.89 0.80 -34.04
N ALA A 370 7.83 2.11 -34.27
CA ALA A 370 6.86 2.72 -35.17
C ALA A 370 7.38 2.66 -36.61
N MET A 371 6.84 1.71 -37.39
CA MET A 371 7.22 1.55 -38.80
C MET A 371 6.09 2.09 -39.69
N LEU A 372 6.42 2.96 -40.65
CA LEU A 372 5.51 3.44 -41.67
C LEU A 372 6.22 3.42 -43.02
N ASN A 373 5.67 2.70 -43.99
CA ASN A 373 6.24 2.52 -45.34
C ASN A 373 7.73 2.10 -45.33
N GLY A 374 8.12 1.25 -44.37
CA GLY A 374 9.49 0.78 -44.20
C GLY A 374 10.43 1.75 -43.47
N ILE A 375 9.97 2.95 -43.14
CA ILE A 375 10.73 3.97 -42.39
C ILE A 375 10.46 3.80 -40.90
N ASP A 376 11.53 3.80 -40.12
CA ASP A 376 11.47 3.72 -38.66
C ASP A 376 11.28 5.11 -38.04
N HIS A 377 10.17 5.31 -37.36
CA HIS A 377 9.80 6.56 -36.68
C HIS A 377 10.13 6.56 -35.19
N GLY A 378 10.90 5.58 -34.70
CA GLY A 378 11.34 5.51 -33.32
C GLY A 378 10.49 4.59 -32.43
N ALA A 379 10.57 4.82 -31.11
CA ALA A 379 9.85 4.00 -30.14
C ALA A 379 8.33 4.20 -30.25
N LYS A 380 7.59 3.09 -30.24
CA LYS A 380 6.14 3.06 -30.15
C LYS A 380 5.73 2.45 -28.80
N HIS A 381 5.03 3.24 -27.99
CA HIS A 381 4.50 2.82 -26.69
C HIS A 381 3.06 2.33 -26.89
N ARG A 382 2.82 1.07 -26.51
CA ARG A 382 1.51 0.43 -26.57
C ARG A 382 1.02 0.17 -25.16
N VAL A 383 -0.22 0.59 -24.86
CA VAL A 383 -0.89 0.37 -23.58
C VAL A 383 -2.10 -0.51 -23.83
N GLU A 384 -2.08 -1.75 -23.34
CA GLU A 384 -3.15 -2.73 -23.50
C GLU A 384 -3.87 -2.93 -22.17
N PHE A 385 -5.20 -2.98 -22.19
CA PHE A 385 -6.04 -3.29 -21.02
C PHE A 385 -7.38 -3.87 -21.45
N THR A 386 -8.07 -4.55 -20.52
CA THR A 386 -9.42 -5.07 -20.76
C THR A 386 -10.38 -4.36 -19.83
N PRO A 387 -11.20 -3.42 -20.32
CA PRO A 387 -12.12 -2.67 -19.49
C PRO A 387 -13.39 -3.46 -19.17
N ASP A 388 -13.99 -3.19 -18.00
CA ASP A 388 -15.26 -3.75 -17.56
C ASP A 388 -16.46 -2.81 -17.86
N ARG A 389 -16.19 -1.66 -18.43
CA ARG A 389 -17.15 -0.64 -18.81
C ARG A 389 -16.79 0.02 -20.15
N PRO A 390 -17.71 0.74 -20.82
CA PRO A 390 -17.44 1.40 -22.08
C PRO A 390 -16.29 2.41 -22.00
N VAL A 391 -15.24 2.23 -22.81
CA VAL A 391 -14.11 3.15 -22.94
C VAL A 391 -14.06 3.83 -24.31
N PHE A 392 -15.13 3.68 -25.08
CA PHE A 392 -15.37 4.37 -26.33
C PHE A 392 -16.76 5.03 -26.29
N ARG A 393 -16.89 6.18 -26.94
CA ARG A 393 -18.18 6.78 -27.31
C ARG A 393 -18.47 6.55 -28.79
N LEU A 394 -17.42 6.44 -29.62
CA LEU A 394 -17.53 6.21 -31.06
C LEU A 394 -18.23 4.88 -31.34
N THR A 395 -19.41 4.92 -31.93
CA THR A 395 -20.32 3.78 -32.11
C THR A 395 -19.64 2.57 -32.76
N ARG A 396 -18.84 2.78 -33.82
CA ARG A 396 -18.15 1.69 -34.55
C ARG A 396 -17.07 0.99 -33.70
N LYS A 397 -16.43 1.69 -32.72
CA LYS A 397 -15.45 1.10 -31.79
C LYS A 397 -16.18 0.46 -30.61
N LEU A 398 -17.18 1.12 -30.05
CA LEU A 398 -18.00 0.62 -28.94
C LEU A 398 -18.68 -0.71 -29.30
N ALA A 399 -19.26 -0.83 -30.48
CA ALA A 399 -19.89 -2.06 -30.95
C ALA A 399 -18.94 -3.28 -31.00
N ARG A 400 -17.63 -3.05 -31.06
CA ARG A 400 -16.59 -4.09 -31.03
C ARG A 400 -16.08 -4.41 -29.64
N GLN A 401 -16.29 -3.52 -28.68
CA GLN A 401 -15.89 -3.73 -27.30
C GLN A 401 -16.78 -4.81 -26.68
N LYS A 402 -16.18 -5.93 -26.31
CA LYS A 402 -16.86 -7.02 -25.61
C LYS A 402 -16.80 -6.78 -24.11
N PRO A 403 -17.85 -7.18 -23.36
CA PRO A 403 -17.76 -7.14 -21.90
C PRO A 403 -16.62 -8.02 -21.41
N ALA A 404 -15.86 -7.51 -20.44
CA ALA A 404 -14.78 -8.29 -19.83
C ALA A 404 -15.32 -9.56 -19.21
N SER A 405 -14.72 -10.72 -19.56
CA SER A 405 -14.99 -11.96 -18.85
C SER A 405 -14.57 -11.81 -17.39
N ALA A 406 -15.52 -11.91 -16.47
CA ALA A 406 -15.30 -11.70 -15.03
C ALA A 406 -14.22 -12.63 -14.43
N ARG A 407 -13.88 -13.74 -15.09
CA ARG A 407 -12.97 -14.77 -14.56
C ARG A 407 -11.48 -14.45 -14.73
N PHE A 408 -11.05 -13.72 -15.75
CA PHE A 408 -9.63 -13.60 -16.08
C PHE A 408 -9.07 -12.19 -15.98
N HIS A 409 -9.89 -11.17 -16.10
CA HIS A 409 -9.44 -9.78 -16.24
C HIS A 409 -9.48 -8.98 -14.94
N ARG A 410 -10.00 -9.56 -13.84
CA ARG A 410 -10.11 -8.92 -12.53
C ARG A 410 -8.96 -9.21 -11.57
N PHE A 411 -7.87 -9.79 -12.07
CA PHE A 411 -6.74 -10.20 -11.25
C PHE A 411 -5.41 -9.72 -11.83
N ARG A 412 -4.48 -9.39 -10.94
CA ARG A 412 -3.07 -9.18 -11.23
C ARG A 412 -2.28 -10.35 -10.66
N SER A 413 -1.53 -11.06 -11.50
CA SER A 413 -0.71 -12.18 -11.05
C SER A 413 0.60 -11.70 -10.46
N ILE A 414 1.07 -12.33 -9.40
CA ILE A 414 2.44 -12.20 -8.91
C ILE A 414 3.29 -13.16 -9.75
N ASP A 415 4.31 -12.64 -10.44
CA ASP A 415 5.15 -13.41 -11.36
C ASP A 415 6.45 -13.87 -10.72
N VAL A 416 7.11 -12.96 -9.97
CA VAL A 416 8.37 -13.24 -9.29
C VAL A 416 8.36 -12.60 -7.91
N VAL A 417 8.91 -13.32 -6.93
CA VAL A 417 9.29 -12.76 -5.62
C VAL A 417 10.76 -13.10 -5.41
N ARG A 418 11.59 -12.09 -5.24
CA ARG A 418 13.04 -12.27 -5.06
C ARG A 418 13.57 -11.53 -3.84
N GLU A 419 14.63 -12.06 -3.25
CA GLU A 419 15.35 -11.39 -2.17
C GLU A 419 16.00 -10.11 -2.66
N VAL A 420 15.96 -9.09 -1.82
CA VAL A 420 16.66 -7.82 -2.03
C VAL A 420 17.34 -7.38 -0.74
N ALA A 421 18.30 -6.49 -0.85
CA ALA A 421 18.92 -5.89 0.32
C ALA A 421 17.86 -5.26 1.23
N SER A 422 18.04 -5.34 2.54
CA SER A 422 17.16 -4.70 3.51
C SER A 422 17.13 -3.19 3.28
N VAL A 423 15.94 -2.65 3.16
CA VAL A 423 15.68 -1.21 3.09
C VAL A 423 14.83 -0.79 4.28
N PRO A 424 14.81 0.51 4.65
CA PRO A 424 13.87 1.00 5.65
C PRO A 424 12.43 0.73 5.21
N VAL A 425 11.65 0.10 6.10
CA VAL A 425 10.23 -0.25 5.86
C VAL A 425 9.38 0.28 7.00
N ARG A 426 8.10 0.51 6.76
CA ARG A 426 7.12 0.82 7.81
C ARG A 426 5.76 0.20 7.52
N CYS A 427 4.97 0.07 8.56
CA CYS A 427 3.56 -0.31 8.47
C CYS A 427 2.67 0.92 8.66
N ILE A 428 1.55 0.96 7.96
CA ILE A 428 0.42 1.84 8.29
C ILE A 428 -0.79 0.99 8.58
N GLU A 429 -1.69 1.55 9.34
CA GLU A 429 -3.03 1.04 9.56
C GLU A 429 -4.04 1.98 8.94
N VAL A 430 -5.10 1.42 8.34
CA VAL A 430 -6.17 2.18 7.71
C VAL A 430 -7.53 1.76 8.26
N ALA A 431 -8.47 2.71 8.32
CA ALA A 431 -9.83 2.50 8.82
C ALA A 431 -10.73 1.66 7.88
N SER A 432 -10.18 1.10 6.80
CA SER A 432 -10.92 0.22 5.89
C SER A 432 -11.41 -1.05 6.60
N PRO A 433 -12.67 -1.50 6.39
CA PRO A 433 -13.21 -2.70 7.02
C PRO A 433 -12.42 -3.99 6.73
N LEU A 434 -11.78 -4.07 5.58
CA LEU A 434 -10.90 -5.18 5.20
C LEU A 434 -9.43 -4.94 5.52
N GLY A 435 -9.09 -3.78 6.09
CA GLY A 435 -7.72 -3.39 6.39
C GLY A 435 -6.84 -3.36 5.14
N MET A 436 -7.37 -2.93 4.02
CA MET A 436 -6.67 -2.85 2.75
C MET A 436 -6.52 -1.41 2.28
N PHE A 437 -5.43 -1.13 1.60
CA PHE A 437 -5.18 0.16 0.96
C PHE A 437 -4.42 -0.03 -0.35
N LEU A 438 -4.40 1.01 -1.18
CA LEU A 438 -3.76 0.96 -2.49
C LEU A 438 -2.33 1.47 -2.45
N VAL A 439 -1.44 0.78 -3.17
CA VAL A 439 -0.04 1.17 -3.35
C VAL A 439 0.38 1.08 -4.82
N SER A 440 1.56 1.58 -5.15
CA SER A 440 2.12 1.61 -6.50
C SER A 440 1.33 2.50 -7.47
N ARG A 441 2.00 2.96 -8.52
CA ARG A 441 1.39 3.71 -9.64
C ARG A 441 0.30 2.93 -10.38
N SER A 442 0.13 1.65 -10.05
CA SER A 442 -0.89 0.77 -10.63
C SER A 442 -2.03 0.44 -9.67
N PHE A 443 -2.17 1.16 -8.55
CA PHE A 443 -3.27 1.02 -7.61
C PHE A 443 -3.46 -0.43 -7.14
N ILE A 444 -2.39 -1.03 -6.61
CA ILE A 444 -2.35 -2.43 -6.17
C ILE A 444 -2.90 -2.51 -4.74
N PRO A 445 -3.96 -3.30 -4.49
CA PRO A 445 -4.42 -3.54 -3.13
C PRO A 445 -3.40 -4.33 -2.32
N THR A 446 -3.15 -3.88 -1.10
CA THR A 446 -2.30 -4.54 -0.12
C THR A 446 -2.94 -4.52 1.25
N HIS A 447 -2.46 -5.36 2.15
CA HIS A 447 -3.10 -5.60 3.43
C HIS A 447 -2.30 -5.01 4.60
N ASN A 448 -2.98 -4.37 5.55
CA ASN A 448 -2.37 -3.97 6.83
C ASN A 448 -2.44 -5.10 7.89
N SER A 449 -1.99 -4.85 9.13
CA SER A 449 -2.03 -5.82 10.22
C SER A 449 -3.48 -6.06 10.73
N SER A 450 -3.80 -7.31 11.18
CA SER A 450 -5.19 -7.68 11.54
C SER A 450 -5.67 -7.05 12.84
N LEU A 451 -4.82 -6.87 13.85
CA LEU A 451 -5.16 -6.20 15.13
C LEU A 451 -5.09 -4.69 15.00
N GLY A 452 -4.25 -4.19 14.12
CA GLY A 452 -4.28 -2.82 13.70
C GLY A 452 -5.65 -2.36 13.16
N ARG A 453 -6.51 -3.27 12.65
CA ARG A 453 -7.90 -2.94 12.22
C ARG A 453 -8.80 -2.43 13.33
N LEU A 454 -8.48 -2.78 14.58
CA LEU A 454 -9.21 -2.30 15.75
C LEU A 454 -8.59 -1.02 16.33
N GLY A 455 -7.46 -0.55 15.78
CA GLY A 455 -6.68 0.55 16.35
C GLY A 455 -5.78 0.11 17.51
N LEU A 456 -5.52 -1.19 17.64
CA LEU A 456 -4.65 -1.73 18.68
C LEU A 456 -3.21 -1.85 18.18
N LEU A 457 -2.31 -1.07 18.76
CA LEU A 457 -0.86 -1.29 18.64
C LEU A 457 -0.41 -2.23 19.75
N ILE A 458 0.49 -3.18 19.42
CA ILE A 458 0.97 -4.19 20.37
C ILE A 458 2.45 -4.01 20.73
N HIS A 459 3.14 -3.05 20.10
CA HIS A 459 4.55 -2.79 20.36
C HIS A 459 4.97 -1.44 19.79
N SER A 460 5.67 -0.64 20.59
CA SER A 460 6.04 0.73 20.21
C SER A 460 7.49 0.87 19.80
N THR A 461 8.41 0.00 20.27
CA THR A 461 9.86 0.21 20.10
C THR A 461 10.58 -0.96 19.41
N ALA A 462 10.95 -2.02 20.11
CA ALA A 462 11.76 -3.10 19.57
C ALA A 462 11.13 -4.47 19.83
N GLY A 463 10.75 -5.17 18.78
CA GLY A 463 10.12 -6.50 18.86
C GLY A 463 11.13 -7.66 18.97
N TYR A 464 12.38 -7.43 19.36
CA TYR A 464 13.37 -8.49 19.52
C TYR A 464 13.17 -9.25 20.84
N VAL A 465 13.25 -10.59 20.76
CA VAL A 465 13.38 -11.50 21.90
C VAL A 465 14.74 -12.14 21.78
N ASP A 466 15.66 -11.76 22.65
CA ASP A 466 17.07 -12.08 22.56
C ASP A 466 17.36 -13.58 22.77
N PRO A 467 18.47 -14.11 22.21
CA PRO A 467 18.92 -15.47 22.46
C PRO A 467 19.14 -15.70 23.96
N GLY A 468 18.61 -16.81 24.49
CA GLY A 468 18.64 -17.13 25.92
C GLY A 468 17.48 -16.57 26.73
N TRP A 469 16.54 -15.85 26.11
CA TRP A 469 15.31 -15.37 26.76
C TRP A 469 14.48 -16.50 27.37
N LYS A 470 13.91 -16.22 28.55
CA LYS A 470 12.91 -17.04 29.23
C LYS A 470 11.89 -16.15 29.91
N GLY A 471 10.60 -16.33 29.61
CA GLY A 471 9.51 -15.55 30.23
C GLY A 471 8.31 -15.34 29.31
N ASN A 472 7.26 -14.79 29.87
CA ASN A 472 6.16 -14.21 29.09
C ASN A 472 6.63 -12.90 28.46
N LEU A 473 6.09 -12.55 27.29
CA LEU A 473 6.47 -11.32 26.59
C LEU A 473 5.56 -10.17 27.02
N THR A 474 6.14 -9.08 27.54
CA THR A 474 5.36 -7.86 27.81
C THR A 474 4.98 -7.20 26.51
N LEU A 475 3.69 -6.83 26.38
CA LEU A 475 3.08 -6.18 25.23
C LEU A 475 2.78 -4.71 25.56
N GLU A 476 3.21 -3.79 24.72
CA GLU A 476 2.97 -2.35 24.84
C GLU A 476 1.69 -2.00 24.10
N LEU A 477 0.53 -2.19 24.74
CA LEU A 477 -0.78 -2.04 24.13
C LEU A 477 -1.22 -0.57 24.13
N SER A 478 -1.55 -0.05 22.95
CA SER A 478 -2.06 1.31 22.79
C SER A 478 -3.29 1.34 21.86
N ASN A 479 -4.34 2.03 22.29
CA ASN A 479 -5.52 2.25 21.47
C ASN A 479 -5.43 3.60 20.76
N VAL A 480 -5.19 3.56 19.45
CA VAL A 480 -5.15 4.75 18.59
C VAL A 480 -6.46 4.98 17.83
N ALA A 481 -7.49 4.17 18.07
CA ALA A 481 -8.83 4.35 17.52
C ALA A 481 -9.63 5.38 18.36
N ASN A 482 -10.77 5.82 17.81
CA ASN A 482 -11.68 6.74 18.48
C ASN A 482 -12.75 6.04 19.37
N LEU A 483 -12.75 4.71 19.41
CA LEU A 483 -13.66 3.88 20.20
C LEU A 483 -12.88 3.00 21.17
N PRO A 484 -13.43 2.69 22.36
CA PRO A 484 -12.84 1.71 23.26
C PRO A 484 -12.71 0.34 22.60
N ILE A 485 -11.61 -0.36 22.87
CA ILE A 485 -11.35 -1.73 22.39
C ILE A 485 -11.52 -2.68 23.55
N ALA A 486 -12.35 -3.72 23.38
CA ALA A 486 -12.49 -4.80 24.33
C ALA A 486 -11.43 -5.87 24.06
N LEU A 487 -10.55 -6.11 25.02
CA LEU A 487 -9.49 -7.10 24.97
C LEU A 487 -9.88 -8.28 25.89
N TYR A 488 -9.85 -9.48 25.35
CA TYR A 488 -10.20 -10.68 26.09
C TYR A 488 -8.97 -11.57 26.29
N ARG A 489 -8.91 -12.28 27.41
CA ARG A 489 -7.93 -13.34 27.61
C ARG A 489 -8.06 -14.40 26.53
N GLY A 490 -6.94 -14.92 26.02
CA GLY A 490 -6.90 -15.95 25.00
C GLY A 490 -7.14 -15.46 23.57
N MET A 491 -7.36 -14.14 23.33
CA MET A 491 -7.42 -13.63 21.97
C MET A 491 -6.01 -13.62 21.34
N LYS A 492 -5.93 -13.96 20.04
CA LYS A 492 -4.65 -13.86 19.30
C LYS A 492 -4.21 -12.40 19.25
N ILE A 493 -3.04 -12.11 19.83
CA ILE A 493 -2.57 -10.73 19.98
C ILE A 493 -1.39 -10.40 19.08
N GLY A 494 -0.56 -11.37 18.70
CA GLY A 494 0.62 -11.16 17.87
C GLY A 494 1.15 -12.48 17.30
N GLN A 495 2.26 -12.38 16.56
CA GLN A 495 2.97 -13.54 16.01
C GLN A 495 4.45 -13.44 16.35
N ILE A 496 5.03 -14.56 16.72
CA ILE A 496 6.48 -14.68 16.99
C ILE A 496 7.15 -15.49 15.89
N SER A 497 8.18 -14.92 15.26
CA SER A 497 9.03 -15.58 14.26
C SER A 497 10.42 -15.83 14.83
N PHE A 498 11.06 -16.93 14.42
CA PHE A 498 12.36 -17.37 14.92
C PHE A 498 13.41 -17.30 13.81
N PHE A 499 14.59 -16.76 14.15
CA PHE A 499 15.69 -16.56 13.21
C PHE A 499 16.95 -17.25 13.73
N LYS A 500 17.58 -18.06 12.89
CA LYS A 500 18.84 -18.70 13.22
C LYS A 500 19.98 -17.68 13.16
N MET A 501 20.75 -17.59 14.24
CA MET A 501 21.97 -16.79 14.31
C MET A 501 23.10 -17.46 13.50
N SER A 502 24.09 -16.68 13.08
CA SER A 502 25.28 -17.19 12.38
C SER A 502 26.15 -18.09 13.28
N SER A 503 26.11 -17.85 14.59
CA SER A 503 26.73 -18.63 15.67
C SER A 503 25.93 -18.44 16.94
N ALA A 504 26.10 -19.33 17.92
CA ALA A 504 25.59 -19.10 19.27
C ALA A 504 26.24 -17.86 19.88
N VAL A 505 25.48 -17.13 20.72
CA VAL A 505 25.99 -15.93 21.40
C VAL A 505 26.88 -16.29 22.58
N GLU A 506 27.95 -15.53 22.79
CA GLU A 506 28.87 -15.75 23.92
C GLU A 506 28.21 -15.39 25.26
N ARG A 507 27.33 -14.42 25.28
CA ARG A 507 26.62 -13.94 26.47
C ARG A 507 25.10 -13.91 26.20
N PRO A 508 24.41 -15.05 26.45
CA PRO A 508 22.95 -15.11 26.27
C PRO A 508 22.22 -14.20 27.27
N TYR A 509 21.02 -13.76 26.89
CA TYR A 509 20.16 -12.98 27.78
C TYR A 509 19.90 -13.75 29.08
N GLY A 510 20.01 -13.05 30.21
CA GLY A 510 19.98 -13.68 31.56
C GLY A 510 21.31 -14.10 32.10
N SER A 511 22.41 -14.02 31.33
CA SER A 511 23.77 -14.24 31.86
C SER A 511 24.13 -13.16 32.88
N ARG A 512 24.92 -13.54 33.93
CA ARG A 512 25.32 -12.61 35.02
C ARG A 512 26.06 -11.37 34.51
N GLU A 513 26.78 -11.53 33.42
CA GLU A 513 27.64 -10.49 32.83
C GLU A 513 26.85 -9.45 32.01
N LEU A 514 25.63 -9.79 31.52
CA LEU A 514 24.84 -8.92 30.66
C LEU A 514 23.93 -7.96 31.44
N GLY A 515 23.66 -8.24 32.74
CA GLY A 515 22.76 -7.39 33.55
C GLY A 515 21.34 -7.34 33.06
N SER A 516 20.84 -8.44 32.48
CA SER A 516 19.50 -8.53 31.89
C SER A 516 18.42 -8.18 32.91
N LYS A 517 17.43 -7.33 32.50
CA LYS A 517 16.47 -6.72 33.40
C LYS A 517 15.18 -7.53 33.58
N TYR A 518 14.81 -8.35 32.57
CA TYR A 518 13.47 -8.94 32.47
C TYR A 518 13.45 -10.46 32.34
N GLN A 519 14.59 -11.14 32.63
CA GLN A 519 14.69 -12.59 32.56
C GLN A 519 13.77 -13.27 33.60
N GLY A 520 12.96 -14.22 33.16
CA GLY A 520 12.06 -14.99 34.02
C GLY A 520 10.77 -14.26 34.41
N GLN A 521 10.39 -13.19 33.71
CA GLN A 521 9.15 -12.49 34.03
C GLN A 521 7.92 -13.35 33.74
N SER A 522 6.95 -13.32 34.64
CA SER A 522 5.67 -14.04 34.58
C SER A 522 4.43 -13.15 34.73
N SER A 523 4.64 -11.82 34.74
CA SER A 523 3.60 -10.81 34.74
C SER A 523 4.06 -9.59 33.93
N PRO A 524 3.16 -8.73 33.42
CA PRO A 524 3.56 -7.50 32.73
C PRO A 524 4.50 -6.69 33.63
N THR A 525 5.70 -6.40 33.15
CA THR A 525 6.73 -5.77 33.95
C THR A 525 6.95 -4.32 33.53
N GLU A 526 6.98 -3.42 34.49
CA GLU A 526 7.30 -2.01 34.29
C GLU A 526 8.72 -1.81 33.77
N SER A 527 8.97 -0.65 33.12
CA SER A 527 10.31 -0.31 32.67
C SER A 527 11.32 -0.27 33.83
N GLN A 528 12.38 -1.04 33.73
CA GLN A 528 13.50 -1.06 34.65
C GLN A 528 14.69 -0.24 34.12
N PHE A 529 14.44 0.74 33.26
CA PHE A 529 15.48 1.54 32.63
C PHE A 529 16.34 2.33 33.65
N PHE A 530 15.75 2.72 34.79
CA PHE A 530 16.47 3.39 35.89
C PHE A 530 17.69 2.61 36.42
N ARG A 531 17.72 1.27 36.26
CA ARG A 531 18.86 0.43 36.70
C ARG A 531 20.15 0.78 35.98
N ASP A 532 20.11 1.29 34.77
CA ASP A 532 21.30 1.72 34.03
C ASP A 532 21.98 2.90 34.71
N PHE A 533 21.18 3.83 35.27
CA PHE A 533 21.69 4.98 36.03
C PHE A 533 22.14 4.63 37.47
N GLU A 534 21.61 3.56 38.08
CA GLU A 534 22.07 3.07 39.36
C GLU A 534 23.47 2.43 39.25
N ALA A 535 23.78 1.73 38.17
CA ALA A 535 25.08 1.16 37.90
C ALA A 535 26.15 2.24 37.77
N ASP A 536 25.85 3.34 37.09
CA ASP A 536 26.75 4.49 36.94
C ASP A 536 27.01 5.19 38.31
N ARG A 537 26.00 5.36 39.15
CA ARG A 537 26.14 5.95 40.50
C ARG A 537 27.01 5.09 41.41
N ARG A 538 26.91 3.74 41.33
CA ARG A 538 27.75 2.81 42.08
C ARG A 538 29.20 2.79 41.57
N GLY A 539 29.43 2.99 40.28
CA GLY A 539 30.76 3.15 39.68
C GLY A 539 31.44 4.45 40.11
N ALA A 540 30.70 5.56 40.14
CA ALA A 540 31.20 6.86 40.60
C ALA A 540 31.51 6.91 42.10
N ALA A 541 30.76 6.17 42.94
CA ALA A 541 30.99 6.10 44.38
C ALA A 541 32.24 5.26 44.78
N LYS A 542 32.73 4.38 43.89
CA LYS A 542 33.96 3.59 44.10
C LYS A 542 35.22 4.29 43.62
N GLY A 543 35.12 5.39 42.88
CA GLY A 543 36.24 6.26 42.52
C GLY A 543 36.43 7.37 43.56
N GLY A 544 37.01 7.05 44.73
CA GLY A 544 37.40 8.03 45.72
C GLY A 544 38.39 9.04 45.16
N PRO A 545 38.52 10.25 45.75
CA PRO A 545 39.29 11.35 45.20
C PRO A 545 40.77 10.94 45.05
N ARG A 546 41.28 11.03 43.81
CA ARG A 546 42.75 11.02 43.60
C ARG A 546 43.30 12.25 44.34
N ARG A 547 44.01 11.99 45.46
CA ARG A 547 44.84 12.99 46.12
C ARG A 547 45.89 13.46 45.13
N SER A 548 45.96 14.77 44.99
CA SER A 548 46.98 15.55 44.27
C SER A 548 48.40 15.18 44.62
#